data_7c0e0be5432a273a87c1833bc4986019
#
_entry.id   7c0e0be5432a273a87c1833bc4986019
#
_cell.length_a   1.000
_cell.length_b   1.000
_cell.length_c   1.000
_cell.angle_alpha   90.00
_cell.angle_beta   90.00
_cell.angle_gamma   90.00
#
_symmetry.space_group_name_H-M   'P 1'
#
loop_
_entity.id
_entity.type
_entity.pdbx_description
1 polymer ?
#
loop_
_entity_poly.entity_id
_entity_poly.type
_entity_poly.pdbx_seq_one_letter_code
_entity_poly.pdbx_strand_id
1 'polypeptide(L)'
;MVPDLHGSIRDWWDADAHHYDRSVGHAISDPVEAAAWRAALRRFLPAPPSRVLDVGAGTGSLSLLAAELGHEVTALDLSEGMLDRARRKAEERGSAISFVVGAAEAPPDGPFDAVIERHVAWTLPDPVAAFSAWRAVAPTGRVVLFEGSWGGEGPLVKVKDGIVALIHRIRGNADDHHGPYPEVVVRHLPLAATTTPAPFVDAVRAAGWRAVQLERLLDVEWAAEQREPWPLGPLTRRPRYAIVAEA
;
A
#
# COMPACT_ATOMS: atom_id res chain seq x y z
N MET A 1 -26.01 -13.40 9.17
CA MET A 1 -25.15 -12.58 10.07
C MET A 1 -24.08 -11.98 9.18
N VAL A 2 -23.96 -10.67 9.11
CA VAL A 2 -22.87 -10.00 8.38
C VAL A 2 -21.60 -10.25 9.18
N PRO A 3 -20.52 -10.76 8.58
CA PRO A 3 -19.26 -10.96 9.30
C PRO A 3 -18.70 -9.61 9.78
N ASP A 4 -18.03 -9.61 10.92
CA ASP A 4 -17.21 -8.46 11.34
C ASP A 4 -15.98 -8.40 10.45
N LEU A 5 -16.11 -7.65 9.34
CA LEU A 5 -15.05 -7.55 8.34
C LEU A 5 -13.81 -6.84 8.89
N HIS A 6 -14.01 -5.73 9.63
CA HIS A 6 -12.88 -5.00 10.21
C HIS A 6 -12.13 -5.84 11.25
N GLY A 7 -12.86 -6.55 12.12
CA GLY A 7 -12.23 -7.47 13.06
C GLY A 7 -11.44 -8.57 12.36
N SER A 8 -12.02 -9.19 11.34
CA SER A 8 -11.35 -10.25 10.59
C SER A 8 -10.11 -9.75 9.81
N ILE A 9 -10.18 -8.56 9.23
CA ILE A 9 -9.07 -7.89 8.53
C ILE A 9 -7.95 -7.59 9.53
N ARG A 10 -8.29 -6.93 10.65
CA ARG A 10 -7.34 -6.60 11.70
C ARG A 10 -6.63 -7.83 12.23
N ASP A 11 -7.37 -8.86 12.62
CA ASP A 11 -6.81 -10.07 13.25
C ASP A 11 -5.86 -10.80 12.29
N TRP A 12 -6.15 -10.78 10.99
CA TRP A 12 -5.26 -11.34 9.97
C TRP A 12 -3.95 -10.55 9.86
N TRP A 13 -4.02 -9.21 9.79
CA TRP A 13 -2.83 -8.37 9.68
C TRP A 13 -2.01 -8.33 10.98
N ASP A 14 -2.64 -8.40 12.15
CA ASP A 14 -1.94 -8.53 13.43
C ASP A 14 -1.13 -9.84 13.48
N ALA A 15 -1.70 -10.94 13.03
CA ALA A 15 -1.01 -12.22 12.94
C ALA A 15 0.15 -12.19 11.92
N ASP A 16 -0.03 -11.49 10.79
CA ASP A 16 0.98 -11.38 9.72
C ASP A 16 2.09 -10.37 10.03
N ALA A 17 1.90 -9.46 10.99
CA ALA A 17 2.84 -8.38 11.29
C ALA A 17 4.29 -8.84 11.49
N HIS A 18 4.50 -10.05 12.04
CA HIS A 18 5.83 -10.63 12.25
C HIS A 18 6.51 -11.12 10.96
N HIS A 19 5.74 -11.41 9.94
CA HIS A 19 6.20 -11.96 8.68
C HIS A 19 6.27 -10.91 7.57
N TYR A 20 5.43 -9.89 7.63
CA TYR A 20 5.20 -8.91 6.59
C TYR A 20 6.47 -8.31 5.97
N ASP A 21 7.42 -7.88 6.79
CA ASP A 21 8.66 -7.25 6.30
C ASP A 21 9.64 -8.23 5.64
N ARG A 22 9.42 -9.54 5.76
CA ARG A 22 10.26 -10.58 5.14
C ARG A 22 9.90 -10.78 3.67
N SER A 23 8.66 -10.49 3.32
CA SER A 23 8.16 -10.66 1.95
C SER A 23 8.75 -9.63 1.01
N VAL A 24 9.19 -10.10 -0.15
CA VAL A 24 9.73 -9.24 -1.20
C VAL A 24 8.66 -8.25 -1.67
N GLY A 25 8.97 -6.95 -1.60
CA GLY A 25 8.07 -5.89 -2.03
C GLY A 25 7.16 -5.31 -0.93
N HIS A 26 7.16 -5.86 0.28
CA HIS A 26 6.44 -5.29 1.42
C HIS A 26 7.27 -4.22 2.12
N ALA A 27 8.43 -4.58 2.66
CA ALA A 27 9.35 -3.58 3.19
C ALA A 27 10.15 -2.91 2.08
N ILE A 28 10.29 -1.58 2.16
CA ILE A 28 11.19 -0.81 1.30
C ILE A 28 12.54 -0.71 2.02
N SER A 29 13.30 -1.80 1.99
CA SER A 29 14.60 -1.91 2.66
C SER A 29 15.80 -1.76 1.73
N ASP A 30 15.63 -2.03 0.45
CA ASP A 30 16.67 -1.87 -0.55
C ASP A 30 16.91 -0.39 -0.86
N PRO A 31 18.18 0.10 -0.89
CA PRO A 31 18.49 1.52 -1.14
C PRO A 31 18.02 2.03 -2.49
N VAL A 32 18.06 1.20 -3.54
CA VAL A 32 17.64 1.58 -4.91
C VAL A 32 16.11 1.71 -4.95
N GLU A 33 15.41 0.74 -4.38
CA GLU A 33 13.94 0.81 -4.25
C GLU A 33 13.52 2.01 -3.39
N ALA A 34 14.18 2.25 -2.27
CA ALA A 34 13.92 3.41 -1.42
C ALA A 34 14.15 4.74 -2.17
N ALA A 35 15.18 4.82 -3.01
CA ALA A 35 15.42 5.99 -3.84
C ALA A 35 14.31 6.21 -4.87
N ALA A 36 13.82 5.15 -5.52
CA ALA A 36 12.70 5.21 -6.46
C ALA A 36 11.40 5.67 -5.76
N TRP A 37 11.10 5.11 -4.58
CA TRP A 37 9.94 5.55 -3.79
C TRP A 37 10.05 6.98 -3.29
N ARG A 38 11.23 7.45 -2.85
CA ARG A 38 11.44 8.87 -2.51
C ARG A 38 11.21 9.77 -3.73
N ALA A 39 11.66 9.35 -4.92
CA ALA A 39 11.41 10.10 -6.15
C ALA A 39 9.90 10.15 -6.48
N ALA A 40 9.17 9.05 -6.31
CA ALA A 40 7.72 9.01 -6.47
C ALA A 40 7.01 9.93 -5.47
N LEU A 41 7.37 9.88 -4.18
CA LEU A 41 6.79 10.76 -3.16
C LEU A 41 7.05 12.24 -3.48
N ARG A 42 8.27 12.63 -3.87
CA ARG A 42 8.59 14.01 -4.29
C ARG A 42 7.78 14.47 -5.51
N ARG A 43 7.42 13.56 -6.40
CA ARG A 43 6.65 13.84 -7.62
C ARG A 43 5.19 14.12 -7.33
N PHE A 44 4.63 13.43 -6.35
CA PHE A 44 3.18 13.44 -6.09
C PHE A 44 2.76 14.19 -4.83
N LEU A 45 3.64 14.30 -3.83
CA LEU A 45 3.34 15.08 -2.63
C LEU A 45 3.54 16.58 -2.86
N PRO A 46 2.83 17.44 -2.12
CA PRO A 46 3.16 18.86 -2.06
C PRO A 46 4.59 19.08 -1.55
N ALA A 47 5.12 20.31 -1.70
CA ALA A 47 6.44 20.64 -1.15
C ALA A 47 6.46 20.49 0.38
N PRO A 48 7.55 19.98 0.98
CA PRO A 48 7.69 19.92 2.43
C PRO A 48 7.93 21.33 3.03
N PRO A 49 7.53 21.57 4.29
CA PRO A 49 6.77 20.65 5.11
C PRO A 49 5.29 20.63 4.72
N SER A 50 4.71 19.43 4.66
CA SER A 50 3.27 19.24 4.43
C SER A 50 2.75 18.18 5.40
N ARG A 51 1.49 18.29 5.78
CA ARG A 51 0.80 17.32 6.64
C ARG A 51 0.32 16.16 5.77
N VAL A 52 0.89 14.99 5.97
CA VAL A 52 0.60 13.78 5.18
C VAL A 52 -0.06 12.73 6.05
N LEU A 53 -1.22 12.23 5.63
CA LEU A 53 -1.87 11.06 6.20
C LEU A 53 -1.51 9.84 5.37
N ASP A 54 -0.85 8.85 5.97
CA ASP A 54 -0.56 7.53 5.36
C ASP A 54 -1.58 6.53 5.89
N VAL A 55 -2.52 6.10 5.02
CA VAL A 55 -3.63 5.20 5.39
C VAL A 55 -3.25 3.77 5.03
N GLY A 56 -3.47 2.85 5.98
CA GLY A 56 -2.97 1.49 5.89
C GLY A 56 -1.44 1.49 5.89
N ALA A 57 -0.85 2.27 6.79
CA ALA A 57 0.59 2.51 6.83
C ALA A 57 1.41 1.23 7.04
N GLY A 58 0.79 0.16 7.58
CA GLY A 58 1.42 -1.10 7.85
C GLY A 58 2.64 -0.93 8.74
N THR A 59 3.76 -1.47 8.32
CA THR A 59 5.04 -1.35 9.03
C THR A 59 5.79 -0.03 8.74
N GLY A 60 5.08 0.98 8.19
CA GLY A 60 5.56 2.35 8.06
C GLY A 60 6.47 2.63 6.87
N SER A 61 6.48 1.79 5.83
CA SER A 61 7.43 1.94 4.72
C SER A 61 7.33 3.30 4.01
N LEU A 62 6.12 3.79 3.67
CA LEU A 62 5.95 5.12 3.06
C LEU A 62 6.03 6.23 4.10
N SER A 63 5.45 6.04 5.29
CA SER A 63 5.53 7.00 6.40
C SER A 63 6.96 7.43 6.71
N LEU A 64 7.88 6.46 6.80
CA LEU A 64 9.30 6.72 7.06
C LEU A 64 9.94 7.54 5.94
N LEU A 65 9.69 7.19 4.68
CA LEU A 65 10.24 7.92 3.54
C LEU A 65 9.66 9.34 3.43
N ALA A 66 8.37 9.53 3.72
CA ALA A 66 7.76 10.86 3.74
C ALA A 66 8.32 11.72 4.87
N ALA A 67 8.53 11.16 6.07
CA ALA A 67 9.18 11.85 7.18
C ALA A 67 10.64 12.20 6.86
N GLU A 68 11.42 11.31 6.23
CA GLU A 68 12.77 11.60 5.73
C GLU A 68 12.80 12.73 4.69
N LEU A 69 11.72 12.95 3.95
CA LEU A 69 11.57 14.07 3.02
C LEU A 69 11.17 15.39 3.69
N GLY A 70 10.93 15.39 4.99
CA GLY A 70 10.61 16.58 5.79
C GLY A 70 9.12 16.86 5.92
N HIS A 71 8.26 15.89 5.69
CA HIS A 71 6.81 16.01 5.91
C HIS A 71 6.42 15.69 7.36
N GLU A 72 5.31 16.27 7.82
CA GLU A 72 4.64 15.91 9.07
C GLU A 72 3.70 14.75 8.83
N VAL A 73 4.07 13.53 9.26
CA VAL A 73 3.37 12.31 8.91
C VAL A 73 2.50 11.82 10.04
N THR A 74 1.25 11.49 9.71
CA THR A 74 0.34 10.69 10.54
C THR A 74 0.13 9.34 9.85
N ALA A 75 0.53 8.26 10.51
CA ALA A 75 0.37 6.87 10.05
C ALA A 75 -0.89 6.27 10.69
N LEU A 76 -1.86 5.92 9.88
CA LEU A 76 -3.10 5.26 10.28
C LEU A 76 -3.09 3.81 9.82
N ASP A 77 -3.35 2.88 10.72
CA ASP A 77 -3.55 1.47 10.38
C ASP A 77 -4.57 0.81 11.33
N LEU A 78 -5.27 -0.19 10.83
CA LEU A 78 -6.22 -0.96 11.61
C LEU A 78 -5.52 -1.94 12.59
N SER A 79 -4.32 -2.41 12.21
CA SER A 79 -3.50 -3.36 12.96
C SER A 79 -2.54 -2.64 13.90
N GLU A 80 -2.71 -2.84 15.20
CA GLU A 80 -1.73 -2.35 16.18
C GLU A 80 -0.39 -3.06 16.05
N GLY A 81 -0.40 -4.35 15.73
CA GLY A 81 0.82 -5.12 15.51
C GLY A 81 1.68 -4.57 14.37
N MET A 82 1.05 -4.09 13.29
CA MET A 82 1.73 -3.39 12.20
C MET A 82 2.34 -2.06 12.66
N LEU A 83 1.56 -1.23 13.34
CA LEU A 83 2.02 0.06 13.85
C LEU A 83 3.13 -0.06 14.89
N ASP A 84 3.14 -1.11 15.71
CA ASP A 84 4.23 -1.36 16.66
C ASP A 84 5.58 -1.59 15.95
N ARG A 85 5.54 -2.22 14.79
CA ARG A 85 6.74 -2.34 13.96
C ARG A 85 7.14 -1.03 13.32
N ALA A 86 6.16 -0.25 12.86
CA ALA A 86 6.41 1.08 12.32
C ALA A 86 7.02 2.03 13.37
N ARG A 87 6.51 2.01 14.62
CA ARG A 87 7.04 2.80 15.75
C ARG A 87 8.50 2.46 16.02
N ARG A 88 8.86 1.17 16.11
CA ARG A 88 10.25 0.74 16.33
C ARG A 88 11.18 1.24 15.23
N LYS A 89 10.78 1.10 13.97
CA LYS A 89 11.58 1.61 12.83
C LYS A 89 11.72 3.12 12.85
N ALA A 90 10.69 3.87 13.26
CA ALA A 90 10.73 5.30 13.41
C ALA A 90 11.70 5.72 14.54
N GLU A 91 11.64 5.06 15.68
CA GLU A 91 12.58 5.27 16.80
C GLU A 91 14.02 5.00 16.38
N GLU A 92 14.30 3.86 15.73
CA GLU A 92 15.62 3.49 15.22
C GLU A 92 16.20 4.53 14.25
N ARG A 93 15.34 5.23 13.48
CA ARG A 93 15.74 6.25 12.52
C ARG A 93 15.66 7.68 13.05
N GLY A 94 15.18 7.88 14.28
CA GLY A 94 14.93 9.21 14.83
C GLY A 94 13.87 10.00 14.06
N SER A 95 12.91 9.31 13.43
CA SER A 95 11.84 9.91 12.63
C SER A 95 10.64 10.24 13.51
N ALA A 96 10.16 11.49 13.46
CA ALA A 96 8.94 11.91 14.16
C ALA A 96 7.71 11.59 13.30
N ILE A 97 6.94 10.59 13.72
CA ILE A 97 5.70 10.15 13.05
C ILE A 97 4.62 10.00 14.12
N SER A 98 3.41 10.51 13.85
CA SER A 98 2.23 10.27 14.69
C SER A 98 1.56 8.96 14.25
N PHE A 99 1.24 8.09 15.21
CA PHE A 99 0.63 6.78 14.92
C PHE A 99 -0.78 6.71 15.50
N VAL A 100 -1.75 6.33 14.67
CA VAL A 100 -3.16 6.21 15.00
C VAL A 100 -3.66 4.82 14.63
N VAL A 101 -4.23 4.10 15.60
CA VAL A 101 -4.93 2.82 15.34
C VAL A 101 -6.38 3.14 14.97
N GLY A 102 -6.81 2.72 13.79
CA GLY A 102 -8.16 3.00 13.32
C GLY A 102 -8.45 2.46 11.93
N ALA A 103 -9.72 2.42 11.58
CA ALA A 103 -10.17 2.02 10.26
C ALA A 103 -9.91 3.12 9.21
N ALA A 104 -9.66 2.71 7.99
CA ALA A 104 -9.41 3.63 6.87
C ALA A 104 -10.61 4.55 6.59
N GLU A 105 -11.83 4.09 6.86
CA GLU A 105 -13.08 4.84 6.71
C GLU A 105 -13.30 5.89 7.80
N ALA A 106 -12.48 5.86 8.88
CA ALA A 106 -12.56 6.79 10.01
C ALA A 106 -11.19 7.44 10.28
N PRO A 107 -10.64 8.20 9.32
CA PRO A 107 -9.35 8.86 9.50
C PRO A 107 -9.39 9.88 10.64
N PRO A 108 -8.24 10.19 11.26
CA PRO A 108 -8.14 11.23 12.27
C PRO A 108 -8.43 12.62 11.67
N ASP A 109 -8.78 13.57 12.54
CA ASP A 109 -9.09 14.94 12.14
C ASP A 109 -7.94 15.61 11.39
N GLY A 110 -8.30 16.29 10.30
CA GLY A 110 -7.38 17.06 9.46
C GLY A 110 -7.17 18.51 9.95
N PRO A 111 -6.85 19.46 9.05
CA PRO A 111 -6.66 19.20 7.63
C PRO A 111 -5.31 18.58 7.30
N PHE A 112 -5.29 17.71 6.26
CA PHE A 112 -4.08 17.19 5.64
C PHE A 112 -3.89 17.81 4.27
N ASP A 113 -2.61 17.98 3.86
CA ASP A 113 -2.25 18.46 2.52
C ASP A 113 -2.21 17.32 1.51
N ALA A 114 -1.96 16.10 1.99
CA ALA A 114 -2.04 14.90 1.17
C ALA A 114 -2.49 13.68 2.00
N VAL A 115 -3.23 12.80 1.35
CA VAL A 115 -3.52 11.45 1.84
C VAL A 115 -2.84 10.48 0.90
N ILE A 116 -2.03 9.59 1.43
CA ILE A 116 -1.37 8.53 0.67
C ILE A 116 -1.82 7.16 1.17
N GLU A 117 -1.78 6.18 0.30
CA GLU A 117 -1.89 4.77 0.66
C GLU A 117 -0.99 3.93 -0.25
N ARG A 118 -0.62 2.74 0.19
CA ARG A 118 0.06 1.75 -0.63
C ARG A 118 -0.48 0.36 -0.36
N HIS A 119 -1.20 -0.19 -1.34
CA HIS A 119 -1.75 -1.55 -1.29
C HIS A 119 -2.78 -1.79 -0.17
N VAL A 120 -3.52 -0.75 0.25
CA VAL A 120 -4.63 -0.89 1.20
C VAL A 120 -5.99 -0.81 0.53
N ALA A 121 -6.10 -0.08 -0.59
CA ALA A 121 -7.39 0.18 -1.22
C ALA A 121 -8.14 -1.11 -1.62
N TRP A 122 -7.42 -2.18 -1.97
CA TRP A 122 -8.02 -3.47 -2.31
C TRP A 122 -8.63 -4.20 -1.10
N THR A 123 -8.25 -3.84 0.13
CA THR A 123 -8.76 -4.42 1.39
C THR A 123 -9.98 -3.69 1.96
N LEU A 124 -10.42 -2.60 1.31
CA LEU A 124 -11.52 -1.78 1.81
C LEU A 124 -12.88 -2.42 1.48
N PRO A 125 -13.75 -2.64 2.48
CA PRO A 125 -15.12 -3.10 2.24
C PRO A 125 -15.96 -2.09 1.47
N ASP A 126 -15.77 -0.79 1.74
CA ASP A 126 -16.38 0.32 1.01
C ASP A 126 -15.32 1.36 0.62
N PRO A 127 -14.66 1.18 -0.52
CA PRO A 127 -13.61 2.10 -0.96
C PRO A 127 -14.14 3.52 -1.25
N VAL A 128 -15.39 3.66 -1.69
CA VAL A 128 -15.97 4.99 -1.97
C VAL A 128 -16.21 5.75 -0.66
N ALA A 129 -16.72 5.08 0.38
CA ALA A 129 -16.87 5.69 1.70
C ALA A 129 -15.52 6.10 2.29
N ALA A 130 -14.51 5.21 2.22
CA ALA A 130 -13.17 5.51 2.69
C ALA A 130 -12.55 6.72 1.96
N PHE A 131 -12.58 6.71 0.63
CA PHE A 131 -12.02 7.82 -0.16
C PHE A 131 -12.79 9.14 0.05
N SER A 132 -14.08 9.08 0.34
CA SER A 132 -14.88 10.26 0.72
C SER A 132 -14.47 10.80 2.08
N ALA A 133 -14.21 9.91 3.06
CA ALA A 133 -13.69 10.30 4.38
C ALA A 133 -12.30 10.93 4.28
N TRP A 134 -11.42 10.37 3.43
CA TRP A 134 -10.09 10.95 3.18
C TRP A 134 -10.20 12.36 2.57
N ARG A 135 -11.14 12.56 1.64
CA ARG A 135 -11.39 13.87 1.06
C ARG A 135 -11.89 14.88 2.10
N ALA A 136 -12.73 14.44 3.04
CA ALA A 136 -13.23 15.32 4.11
C ALA A 136 -12.12 15.84 5.03
N VAL A 137 -11.08 15.03 5.29
CA VAL A 137 -9.91 15.43 6.12
C VAL A 137 -8.80 16.12 5.32
N ALA A 138 -8.91 16.15 3.98
CA ALA A 138 -7.98 16.86 3.10
C ALA A 138 -8.74 17.74 2.09
N PRO A 139 -9.53 18.74 2.55
CA PRO A 139 -10.51 19.46 1.73
C PRO A 139 -9.89 20.35 0.63
N THR A 140 -8.62 20.65 0.72
CA THR A 140 -7.84 21.39 -0.29
C THR A 140 -6.58 20.61 -0.70
N GLY A 141 -6.48 19.38 -0.25
CA GLY A 141 -5.32 18.53 -0.47
C GLY A 141 -5.51 17.61 -1.67
N ARG A 142 -4.67 16.59 -1.70
CA ARG A 142 -4.71 15.54 -2.74
C ARG A 142 -4.71 14.15 -2.15
N VAL A 143 -5.14 13.19 -2.95
CA VAL A 143 -4.96 11.76 -2.65
C VAL A 143 -3.98 11.15 -3.63
N VAL A 144 -3.14 10.25 -3.15
CA VAL A 144 -2.23 9.46 -3.98
C VAL A 144 -2.35 7.99 -3.59
N LEU A 145 -2.94 7.19 -4.45
CA LEU A 145 -2.99 5.75 -4.28
C LEU A 145 -1.82 5.12 -5.04
N PHE A 146 -1.03 4.31 -4.34
CA PHE A 146 0.05 3.52 -4.93
C PHE A 146 -0.37 2.06 -5.02
N GLU A 147 -0.84 1.67 -6.20
CA GLU A 147 -1.41 0.36 -6.42
C GLU A 147 -0.66 -0.45 -7.49
N GLY A 148 -0.81 -1.77 -7.40
CA GLY A 148 -0.28 -2.71 -8.37
C GLY A 148 -1.38 -3.44 -9.13
N SER A 149 -1.03 -4.02 -10.28
CA SER A 149 -1.87 -5.05 -10.90
C SER A 149 -1.53 -6.40 -10.29
N TRP A 150 -2.42 -6.91 -9.46
CA TRP A 150 -2.27 -8.21 -8.82
C TRP A 150 -3.07 -9.25 -9.61
N GLY A 151 -2.37 -10.28 -10.07
CA GLY A 151 -2.99 -11.36 -10.81
C GLY A 151 -3.12 -11.06 -12.32
N GLY A 152 -3.37 -12.09 -13.04
CA GLY A 152 -3.74 -12.11 -14.45
C GLY A 152 -4.36 -13.46 -14.68
N GLU A 153 -5.43 -13.51 -15.46
CA GLU A 153 -6.02 -14.77 -15.88
C GLU A 153 -5.44 -15.15 -17.25
N GLY A 154 -5.00 -16.39 -17.39
CA GLY A 154 -4.54 -16.91 -18.63
C GLY A 154 -3.50 -18.03 -18.48
N PRO A 155 -3.36 -18.89 -19.48
CA PRO A 155 -2.45 -20.04 -19.42
C PRO A 155 -0.99 -19.59 -19.27
N LEU A 156 -0.59 -18.51 -19.90
CA LEU A 156 0.78 -17.98 -19.80
C LEU A 156 1.11 -17.44 -18.40
N VAL A 157 0.13 -16.83 -17.70
CA VAL A 157 0.30 -16.36 -16.34
C VAL A 157 0.47 -17.55 -15.41
N LYS A 158 -0.37 -18.56 -15.52
CA LYS A 158 -0.28 -19.81 -14.71
C LYS A 158 1.06 -20.52 -14.92
N VAL A 159 1.57 -20.58 -16.16
CA VAL A 159 2.89 -21.17 -16.46
C VAL A 159 3.99 -20.36 -15.81
N LYS A 160 3.95 -19.03 -15.94
CA LYS A 160 4.91 -18.11 -15.33
C LYS A 160 4.90 -18.26 -13.80
N ASP A 161 3.73 -18.23 -13.16
CA ASP A 161 3.61 -18.37 -11.71
C ASP A 161 4.10 -19.75 -11.24
N GLY A 162 3.85 -20.82 -12.02
CA GLY A 162 4.39 -22.16 -11.76
C GLY A 162 5.93 -22.19 -11.81
N ILE A 163 6.54 -21.51 -12.77
CA ILE A 163 8.00 -21.39 -12.85
C ILE A 163 8.57 -20.62 -11.65
N VAL A 164 7.95 -19.50 -11.29
CA VAL A 164 8.34 -18.69 -10.13
C VAL A 164 8.26 -19.52 -8.85
N ALA A 165 7.14 -20.21 -8.62
CA ALA A 165 6.95 -21.08 -7.46
C ALA A 165 8.00 -22.21 -7.40
N LEU A 166 8.32 -22.82 -8.54
CA LEU A 166 9.36 -23.86 -8.62
C LEU A 166 10.74 -23.31 -8.24
N ILE A 167 11.10 -22.10 -8.73
CA ILE A 167 12.38 -21.47 -8.41
C ILE A 167 12.46 -21.13 -6.91
N HIS A 168 11.39 -20.56 -6.33
CA HIS A 168 11.33 -20.30 -4.88
C HIS A 168 11.49 -21.57 -4.07
N ARG A 169 10.81 -22.64 -4.45
CA ARG A 169 10.93 -23.95 -3.78
C ARG A 169 12.36 -24.51 -3.86
N ILE A 170 13.02 -24.43 -5.01
CA ILE A 170 14.44 -24.89 -5.17
C ILE A 170 15.39 -24.05 -4.31
N ARG A 171 15.12 -22.74 -4.16
CA ARG A 171 15.96 -21.82 -3.37
C ARG A 171 15.66 -21.85 -1.88
N GLY A 172 14.65 -22.60 -1.43
CA GLY A 172 14.27 -22.70 -0.03
C GLY A 172 13.60 -21.42 0.51
N ASN A 173 13.11 -20.55 -0.37
CA ASN A 173 12.29 -19.41 0.01
C ASN A 173 10.89 -19.94 0.34
N ALA A 174 10.53 -19.94 1.63
CA ALA A 174 9.19 -20.30 2.08
C ALA A 174 8.21 -19.15 1.78
N ASP A 175 6.91 -19.45 1.71
CA ASP A 175 5.86 -18.45 1.69
C ASP A 175 6.00 -17.53 2.90
N ASP A 176 6.02 -16.22 2.64
CA ASP A 176 6.36 -15.22 3.64
C ASP A 176 5.14 -14.76 4.46
N HIS A 177 3.95 -15.20 4.11
CA HIS A 177 2.71 -14.95 4.87
C HIS A 177 2.38 -16.12 5.79
N HIS A 178 1.76 -15.80 6.94
CA HIS A 178 1.32 -16.84 7.89
C HIS A 178 0.17 -17.72 7.36
N GLY A 179 -0.53 -17.30 6.29
CA GLY A 179 -1.61 -18.06 5.68
C GLY A 179 -2.34 -17.27 4.58
N PRO A 180 -3.30 -17.91 3.88
CA PRO A 180 -4.11 -17.24 2.89
C PRO A 180 -5.05 -16.21 3.53
N TYR A 181 -5.34 -15.13 2.82
CA TYR A 181 -6.33 -14.15 3.24
C TYR A 181 -7.73 -14.82 3.24
N PRO A 182 -8.56 -14.65 4.30
CA PRO A 182 -9.80 -15.39 4.43
C PRO A 182 -10.77 -15.16 3.27
N GLU A 183 -11.17 -16.23 2.59
CA GLU A 183 -12.10 -16.13 1.44
C GLU A 183 -13.42 -15.43 1.77
N VAL A 184 -13.92 -15.62 3.00
CA VAL A 184 -15.15 -14.96 3.47
C VAL A 184 -14.99 -13.45 3.50
N VAL A 185 -13.80 -12.94 3.77
CA VAL A 185 -13.48 -11.51 3.73
C VAL A 185 -13.33 -11.07 2.28
N VAL A 186 -12.53 -11.77 1.48
CA VAL A 186 -12.23 -11.41 0.07
C VAL A 186 -13.50 -11.21 -0.76
N ARG A 187 -14.54 -12.01 -0.53
CA ARG A 187 -15.83 -11.90 -1.23
C ARG A 187 -16.55 -10.54 -0.98
N HIS A 188 -16.20 -9.84 0.07
CA HIS A 188 -16.79 -8.54 0.43
C HIS A 188 -15.88 -7.36 0.08
N LEU A 189 -14.75 -7.62 -0.56
CA LEU A 189 -13.77 -6.61 -0.96
C LEU A 189 -13.90 -6.33 -2.46
N PRO A 190 -14.58 -5.26 -2.87
CA PRO A 190 -14.93 -5.04 -4.28
C PRO A 190 -13.72 -4.83 -5.19
N LEU A 191 -12.58 -4.41 -4.63
CA LEU A 191 -11.35 -4.17 -5.39
C LEU A 191 -10.32 -5.31 -5.31
N ALA A 192 -10.56 -6.36 -4.51
CA ALA A 192 -9.60 -7.44 -4.30
C ALA A 192 -9.29 -8.28 -5.55
N ALA A 193 -10.26 -8.42 -6.46
CA ALA A 193 -10.11 -9.19 -7.69
C ALA A 193 -9.71 -8.34 -8.91
N THR A 194 -9.35 -7.06 -8.72
CA THR A 194 -9.04 -6.17 -9.83
C THR A 194 -7.66 -6.45 -10.41
N THR A 195 -7.59 -6.51 -11.74
CA THR A 195 -6.35 -6.72 -12.49
C THR A 195 -5.86 -5.46 -13.22
N THR A 196 -6.64 -4.39 -13.14
CA THR A 196 -6.34 -3.10 -13.79
C THR A 196 -6.58 -1.94 -12.82
N PRO A 197 -5.99 -0.76 -13.03
CA PRO A 197 -6.20 0.39 -12.16
C PRO A 197 -7.59 1.06 -12.34
N ALA A 198 -8.36 0.71 -13.37
CA ALA A 198 -9.62 1.39 -13.68
C ALA A 198 -10.65 1.37 -12.52
N PRO A 199 -10.92 0.25 -11.82
CA PRO A 199 -11.86 0.25 -10.71
C PRO A 199 -11.45 1.17 -9.55
N PHE A 200 -10.14 1.31 -9.27
CA PHE A 200 -9.64 2.26 -8.28
C PHE A 200 -9.89 3.72 -8.71
N VAL A 201 -9.62 4.03 -9.98
CA VAL A 201 -9.89 5.35 -10.58
C VAL A 201 -11.37 5.70 -10.49
N ASP A 202 -12.25 4.74 -10.79
CA ASP A 202 -13.70 4.94 -10.73
C ASP A 202 -14.17 5.17 -9.30
N ALA A 203 -13.64 4.44 -8.31
CA ALA A 203 -13.95 4.63 -6.89
C ALA A 203 -13.48 6.01 -6.39
N VAL A 204 -12.27 6.46 -6.78
CA VAL A 204 -11.75 7.80 -6.47
C VAL A 204 -12.66 8.89 -7.02
N ARG A 205 -13.12 8.76 -8.27
CA ARG A 205 -14.06 9.70 -8.89
C ARG A 205 -15.42 9.70 -8.20
N ALA A 206 -15.94 8.52 -7.89
CA ALA A 206 -17.22 8.36 -7.19
C ALA A 206 -17.20 9.00 -5.79
N ALA A 207 -16.04 9.03 -5.12
CA ALA A 207 -15.83 9.72 -3.85
C ALA A 207 -15.70 11.25 -3.97
N GLY A 208 -15.82 11.81 -5.19
CA GLY A 208 -15.83 13.25 -5.44
C GLY A 208 -14.44 13.88 -5.64
N TRP A 209 -13.37 13.11 -5.71
CA TRP A 209 -12.06 13.59 -6.07
C TRP A 209 -12.02 14.00 -7.56
N ARG A 210 -11.22 15.02 -7.88
CA ARG A 210 -11.18 15.68 -9.22
C ARG A 210 -9.79 15.56 -9.84
N ALA A 211 -9.68 15.95 -11.10
CA ALA A 211 -8.42 15.97 -11.87
C ALA A 211 -7.62 14.66 -11.77
N VAL A 212 -8.33 13.52 -11.77
CA VAL A 212 -7.73 12.20 -11.56
C VAL A 212 -6.72 11.89 -12.66
N GLN A 213 -5.49 11.64 -12.26
CA GLN A 213 -4.38 11.27 -13.14
C GLN A 213 -3.92 9.85 -12.78
N LEU A 214 -3.50 9.10 -13.79
CA LEU A 214 -2.94 7.77 -13.65
C LEU A 214 -1.53 7.79 -14.23
N GLU A 215 -0.53 7.47 -13.42
CA GLU A 215 0.86 7.38 -13.85
C GLU A 215 1.44 6.00 -13.54
N ARG A 216 2.18 5.43 -14.48
CA ARG A 216 2.90 4.18 -14.28
C ARG A 216 4.26 4.45 -13.64
N LEU A 217 4.58 3.74 -12.58
CA LEU A 217 5.80 3.90 -11.78
C LEU A 217 6.93 3.01 -12.32
N LEU A 218 7.44 3.33 -13.52
CA LEU A 218 8.47 2.53 -14.18
C LEU A 218 9.78 2.46 -13.40
N ASP A 219 10.14 3.52 -12.70
CA ASP A 219 11.30 3.61 -11.82
C ASP A 219 11.17 2.68 -10.60
N VAL A 220 10.00 2.64 -9.98
CA VAL A 220 9.71 1.72 -8.87
C VAL A 220 9.65 0.27 -9.35
N GLU A 221 9.03 0.01 -10.51
CA GLU A 221 8.99 -1.31 -11.12
C GLU A 221 10.40 -1.84 -11.40
N TRP A 222 11.25 -0.99 -12.00
CA TRP A 222 12.63 -1.34 -12.29
C TRP A 222 13.44 -1.62 -11.01
N ALA A 223 13.31 -0.76 -10.00
CA ALA A 223 14.01 -0.94 -8.73
C ALA A 223 13.59 -2.24 -8.02
N ALA A 224 12.29 -2.56 -8.02
CA ALA A 224 11.78 -3.80 -7.45
C ALA A 224 12.30 -5.04 -8.21
N GLU A 225 12.41 -4.95 -9.55
CA GLU A 225 12.99 -6.00 -10.39
C GLU A 225 14.46 -6.30 -10.05
N GLN A 226 15.25 -5.25 -9.70
CA GLN A 226 16.68 -5.42 -9.35
C GLN A 226 16.89 -6.16 -8.02
N ARG A 227 15.90 -6.19 -7.13
CA ARG A 227 15.99 -6.93 -5.86
C ARG A 227 15.98 -8.44 -6.04
N GLU A 228 15.31 -8.90 -7.07
CA GLU A 228 15.16 -10.32 -7.34
C GLU A 228 16.34 -10.82 -8.19
N PRO A 229 16.99 -11.94 -7.81
CA PRO A 229 18.04 -12.51 -8.63
C PRO A 229 17.48 -13.05 -9.94
N TRP A 230 18.27 -12.94 -11.01
CA TRP A 230 17.90 -13.51 -12.30
C TRP A 230 17.57 -15.01 -12.21
N PRO A 231 16.51 -15.52 -12.83
CA PRO A 231 15.55 -14.84 -13.73
C PRO A 231 14.27 -14.33 -13.02
N LEU A 232 14.24 -14.31 -11.69
CA LEU A 232 13.01 -13.96 -10.95
C LEU A 232 12.60 -12.50 -11.19
N GLY A 233 13.53 -11.54 -11.18
CA GLY A 233 13.20 -10.14 -11.35
C GLY A 233 12.28 -9.88 -12.56
N PRO A 234 12.69 -10.21 -13.80
CA PRO A 234 11.81 -10.07 -14.96
C PRO A 234 10.51 -10.88 -14.89
N LEU A 235 10.55 -12.07 -14.26
CA LEU A 235 9.39 -12.93 -14.13
C LEU A 235 8.38 -12.44 -13.10
N THR A 236 8.83 -11.76 -12.04
CA THR A 236 7.96 -11.25 -10.97
C THR A 236 7.55 -9.81 -11.18
N ARG A 237 8.10 -9.12 -12.18
CA ARG A 237 7.74 -7.74 -12.51
C ARG A 237 6.23 -7.57 -12.67
N ARG A 238 5.68 -6.64 -11.90
CA ARG A 238 4.26 -6.28 -11.91
C ARG A 238 4.10 -4.78 -12.16
N PRO A 239 3.17 -4.37 -13.02
CA PRO A 239 2.87 -2.95 -13.20
C PRO A 239 2.47 -2.30 -11.89
N ARG A 240 3.04 -1.13 -11.62
CA ARG A 240 2.71 -0.28 -10.46
C ARG A 240 2.27 1.09 -10.93
N TYR A 241 1.27 1.63 -10.27
CA TYR A 241 0.62 2.88 -10.67
C TYR A 241 0.49 3.81 -9.47
N ALA A 242 0.58 5.11 -9.74
CA ALA A 242 0.07 6.16 -8.87
C ALA A 242 -1.24 6.68 -9.47
N ILE A 243 -2.29 6.73 -8.65
CA ILE A 243 -3.54 7.40 -8.96
C ILE A 243 -3.55 8.66 -8.11
N VAL A 244 -3.50 9.82 -8.75
CA VAL A 244 -3.40 11.12 -8.08
C VAL A 244 -4.68 11.90 -8.37
N ALA A 245 -5.27 12.50 -7.34
CA ALA A 245 -6.44 13.34 -7.53
C ALA A 245 -6.46 14.50 -6.51
N GLU A 246 -7.13 15.59 -6.89
CA GLU A 246 -7.29 16.79 -6.05
C GLU A 246 -8.68 16.80 -5.41
N ALA A 247 -8.84 17.47 -4.26
CA ALA A 247 -10.09 17.52 -3.49
C ALA A 247 -11.22 18.33 -4.13
#